data_789495c1498fede54f8a1fb6d85de0a0
#
_entry.id   789495c1498fede54f8a1fb6d85de0a0
#
_cell.length_a   1.000
_cell.length_b   1.000
_cell.length_c   1.000
_cell.angle_alpha   90.00
_cell.angle_beta   90.00
_cell.angle_gamma   90.00
#
_symmetry.space_group_name_H-M   'P 1'
#
loop_
_entity.id
_entity.type
_entity.pdbx_description
1 polymer ?
#
loop_
_entity_poly.entity_id
_entity_poly.type
_entity_poly.pdbx_seq_one_letter_code
_entity_poly.pdbx_strand_id
1 'polypeptide(L)'
;MVGAAAGSEASQSVPSTPSSPAPAVHSSPSPTIHASPAQSLATNGLAPARAEAVDALLSAAMTRLGIPGLSAAIVSERQLRWSSSYGSADLENFVPARNVTVYRLASVSKPITATAVLQLVESGKVDLDAPIQRYVPAFPEKPWPITVRHLLSHQSGIRNWTEEEFHNTRRYPTIADSLAAFKDDPLLFEPGTQTHYTSLGYDLLGAVIEGASGKPYLQYLAERVFAPARMEAARDDDTFAIIPNRARGYRKGPGGELLNSTLSDTSNRLPGGGLVATAEDVARFASALQRGVLVKPSTALAAFGRQRTNDHKITGYGLGWIVAETDGRTEVYHLGGQPRVSTALYMLPRSGFAVAILCNLEDVSTPLLDVARDVAAAVLR
;
A
#
# COMPACT_ATOMS: atom_id res chain seq x y z
N MET A 1 -71.75 14.57 -35.60
CA MET A 1 -71.53 14.60 -37.03
C MET A 1 -70.08 14.72 -37.34
N VAL A 2 -69.57 13.73 -38.10
CA VAL A 2 -68.43 13.72 -39.02
C VAL A 2 -67.06 13.87 -38.33
N GLY A 3 -66.08 13.02 -38.46
CA GLY A 3 -65.93 11.75 -39.22
C GLY A 3 -64.47 11.37 -39.10
N ALA A 4 -64.20 10.08 -38.95
CA ALA A 4 -62.88 9.48 -38.85
C ALA A 4 -62.13 9.51 -40.21
N ALA A 5 -60.79 9.60 -40.11
CA ALA A 5 -59.93 9.03 -41.15
C ALA A 5 -58.66 8.47 -40.51
N ALA A 6 -58.52 7.17 -40.59
CA ALA A 6 -57.32 6.43 -40.24
C ALA A 6 -56.35 6.51 -41.42
N GLY A 7 -55.10 6.83 -41.13
CA GLY A 7 -53.96 6.71 -42.01
C GLY A 7 -53.03 5.62 -41.48
N SER A 8 -52.97 4.47 -42.22
CA SER A 8 -52.04 3.39 -41.97
C SER A 8 -50.67 3.76 -42.55
N GLU A 9 -49.65 3.89 -41.71
CA GLU A 9 -48.25 3.92 -42.15
C GLU A 9 -47.64 2.53 -42.09
N ALA A 10 -47.18 2.11 -43.25
CA ALA A 10 -46.52 0.84 -43.46
C ALA A 10 -45.13 0.83 -42.82
N SER A 11 -44.91 -0.15 -41.95
CA SER A 11 -43.60 -0.50 -41.41
C SER A 11 -42.69 -1.01 -42.51
N GLN A 12 -41.67 -0.26 -42.86
CA GLN A 12 -40.56 -0.73 -43.71
C GLN A 12 -39.55 -1.49 -42.82
N SER A 13 -39.42 -2.78 -43.08
CA SER A 13 -38.39 -3.64 -42.48
C SER A 13 -37.02 -3.30 -43.09
N VAL A 14 -36.09 -2.89 -42.23
CA VAL A 14 -34.66 -2.71 -42.58
C VAL A 14 -34.01 -4.09 -42.65
N PRO A 15 -33.28 -4.44 -43.75
CA PRO A 15 -32.59 -5.73 -43.83
C PRO A 15 -31.42 -5.79 -42.84
N SER A 16 -31.36 -6.86 -42.06
CA SER A 16 -30.25 -7.18 -41.15
C SER A 16 -29.00 -7.53 -41.97
N THR A 17 -27.94 -6.74 -41.81
CA THR A 17 -26.59 -7.07 -42.30
C THR A 17 -26.02 -8.24 -41.49
N PRO A 18 -25.36 -9.22 -42.14
CA PRO A 18 -24.72 -10.32 -41.42
C PRO A 18 -23.53 -9.78 -40.58
N SER A 19 -23.52 -10.12 -39.30
CA SER A 19 -22.40 -9.83 -38.41
C SER A 19 -21.14 -10.57 -38.87
N SER A 20 -20.09 -9.81 -39.16
CA SER A 20 -18.75 -10.39 -39.39
C SER A 20 -18.28 -11.10 -38.11
N PRO A 21 -17.64 -12.27 -38.21
CA PRO A 21 -17.08 -12.96 -37.08
C PRO A 21 -15.96 -12.10 -36.44
N ALA A 22 -15.96 -12.01 -35.13
CA ALA A 22 -14.91 -11.35 -34.39
C ALA A 22 -13.54 -11.98 -34.72
N PRO A 23 -12.45 -11.19 -34.82
CA PRO A 23 -11.14 -11.74 -35.12
C PRO A 23 -10.72 -12.69 -33.98
N ALA A 24 -10.23 -13.87 -34.38
CA ALA A 24 -9.70 -14.87 -33.47
C ALA A 24 -8.55 -14.25 -32.65
N VAL A 25 -8.69 -14.24 -31.34
CA VAL A 25 -7.62 -13.85 -30.44
C VAL A 25 -6.54 -14.92 -30.53
N HIS A 26 -5.42 -14.59 -31.18
CA HIS A 26 -4.24 -15.46 -31.18
C HIS A 26 -3.71 -15.49 -29.74
N SER A 27 -3.88 -16.61 -29.05
CA SER A 27 -3.21 -16.88 -27.78
C SER A 27 -1.71 -17.08 -28.05
N SER A 28 -0.94 -16.02 -27.90
CA SER A 28 0.51 -16.15 -27.82
C SER A 28 0.86 -16.97 -26.58
N PRO A 29 1.83 -17.90 -26.67
CA PRO A 29 2.24 -18.68 -25.49
C PRO A 29 2.74 -17.74 -24.41
N SER A 30 2.27 -17.94 -23.18
CA SER A 30 2.75 -17.20 -22.01
C SER A 30 4.26 -17.32 -21.91
N PRO A 31 5.00 -16.21 -21.72
CA PRO A 31 6.45 -16.29 -21.59
C PRO A 31 6.80 -17.16 -20.39
N THR A 32 7.70 -18.11 -20.58
CA THR A 32 8.24 -18.95 -19.51
C THR A 32 9.09 -18.06 -18.59
N ILE A 33 8.59 -17.76 -17.40
CA ILE A 33 9.31 -16.95 -16.43
C ILE A 33 10.44 -17.80 -15.85
N HIS A 34 11.65 -17.62 -16.36
CA HIS A 34 12.86 -18.17 -15.74
C HIS A 34 13.28 -17.21 -14.62
N ALA A 35 13.02 -17.58 -13.37
CA ALA A 35 13.53 -16.88 -12.19
C ALA A 35 15.03 -17.14 -12.04
N SER A 36 15.85 -16.52 -12.89
CA SER A 36 17.28 -16.41 -12.60
C SER A 36 17.49 -15.26 -11.63
N PRO A 37 18.18 -15.45 -10.50
CA PRO A 37 18.52 -14.37 -9.60
C PRO A 37 19.33 -13.33 -10.37
N ALA A 38 18.84 -12.10 -10.49
CA ALA A 38 19.67 -11.00 -10.94
C ALA A 38 20.77 -10.83 -9.89
N GLN A 39 22.05 -10.83 -10.33
CA GLN A 39 23.18 -10.67 -9.40
C GLN A 39 22.99 -9.40 -8.58
N SER A 40 22.66 -9.59 -7.31
CA SER A 40 22.51 -8.57 -6.31
C SER A 40 23.91 -8.08 -5.91
N LEU A 41 24.09 -6.77 -5.82
CA LEU A 41 25.11 -6.20 -4.93
C LEU A 41 24.59 -6.36 -3.50
N ALA A 42 24.48 -7.60 -3.03
CA ALA A 42 23.90 -7.93 -1.75
C ALA A 42 24.75 -7.31 -0.63
N THR A 43 24.10 -6.62 0.27
CA THR A 43 24.59 -6.44 1.63
C THR A 43 24.54 -7.83 2.30
N ASN A 44 25.56 -8.65 2.11
CA ASN A 44 25.60 -10.05 2.58
C ASN A 44 25.90 -10.14 4.09
N GLY A 45 24.98 -9.62 4.90
CA GLY A 45 25.07 -9.76 6.37
C GLY A 45 24.29 -10.94 6.93
N LEU A 46 23.66 -11.78 6.09
CA LEU A 46 23.10 -13.07 6.49
C LEU A 46 24.14 -14.18 6.27
N ALA A 47 24.15 -15.20 7.12
CA ALA A 47 24.93 -16.40 6.88
C ALA A 47 24.53 -17.03 5.53
N PRO A 48 25.46 -17.57 4.73
CA PRO A 48 25.19 -18.09 3.39
C PRO A 48 24.00 -19.07 3.33
N ALA A 49 23.95 -20.04 4.23
CA ALA A 49 22.87 -21.03 4.28
C ALA A 49 21.47 -20.40 4.53
N ARG A 50 21.41 -19.29 5.30
CA ARG A 50 20.16 -18.55 5.51
C ARG A 50 19.77 -17.76 4.27
N ALA A 51 20.76 -17.15 3.59
CA ALA A 51 20.51 -16.42 2.35
C ALA A 51 19.98 -17.38 1.26
N GLU A 52 20.60 -18.56 1.09
CA GLU A 52 20.15 -19.60 0.17
C GLU A 52 18.73 -20.08 0.48
N ALA A 53 18.40 -20.28 1.76
CA ALA A 53 17.04 -20.67 2.17
C ALA A 53 16.01 -19.57 1.82
N VAL A 54 16.35 -18.30 2.02
CA VAL A 54 15.51 -17.16 1.65
C VAL A 54 15.33 -17.09 0.13
N ASP A 55 16.41 -17.22 -0.65
CA ASP A 55 16.36 -17.25 -2.11
C ASP A 55 15.44 -18.37 -2.63
N ALA A 56 15.54 -19.56 -2.05
CA ALA A 56 14.69 -20.70 -2.39
C ALA A 56 13.20 -20.43 -2.08
N LEU A 57 12.88 -19.84 -0.92
CA LEU A 57 11.52 -19.50 -0.53
C LEU A 57 10.91 -18.46 -1.46
N LEU A 58 11.65 -17.40 -1.78
CA LEU A 58 11.16 -16.32 -2.65
C LEU A 58 10.97 -16.80 -4.10
N SER A 59 11.92 -17.59 -4.62
CA SER A 59 11.82 -18.19 -5.96
C SER A 59 10.63 -19.14 -6.09
N ALA A 60 10.40 -19.98 -5.07
CA ALA A 60 9.25 -20.88 -5.02
C ALA A 60 7.93 -20.10 -4.95
N ALA A 61 7.89 -19.02 -4.16
CA ALA A 61 6.71 -18.14 -4.07
C ALA A 61 6.42 -17.46 -5.41
N MET A 62 7.42 -16.94 -6.10
CA MET A 62 7.27 -16.34 -7.42
C MET A 62 6.67 -17.32 -8.43
N THR A 63 7.21 -18.53 -8.50
CA THR A 63 6.71 -19.59 -9.40
C THR A 63 5.27 -19.96 -9.06
N ARG A 64 4.97 -20.23 -7.78
CA ARG A 64 3.63 -20.61 -7.31
C ARG A 64 2.58 -19.52 -7.58
N LEU A 65 2.93 -18.27 -7.36
CA LEU A 65 2.01 -17.14 -7.49
C LEU A 65 2.01 -16.52 -8.89
N GLY A 66 2.95 -16.92 -9.76
CA GLY A 66 3.11 -16.34 -11.10
C GLY A 66 3.55 -14.89 -11.09
N ILE A 67 4.42 -14.51 -10.14
CA ILE A 67 4.91 -13.13 -9.98
C ILE A 67 5.99 -12.83 -11.03
N PRO A 68 5.81 -11.78 -11.88
CA PRO A 68 6.80 -11.44 -12.90
C PRO A 68 8.10 -10.88 -12.34
N GLY A 69 8.00 -10.01 -11.34
CA GLY A 69 9.15 -9.35 -10.70
C GLY A 69 8.91 -9.11 -9.22
N LEU A 70 9.93 -9.39 -8.41
CA LEU A 70 9.90 -9.26 -6.97
C LEU A 70 11.24 -8.71 -6.45
N SER A 71 11.17 -7.83 -5.46
CA SER A 71 12.32 -7.43 -4.65
C SER A 71 12.02 -7.62 -3.18
N ALA A 72 13.00 -8.12 -2.44
CA ALA A 72 12.89 -8.30 -1.00
C ALA A 72 14.12 -7.77 -0.27
N ALA A 73 13.90 -7.29 0.98
CA ALA A 73 14.96 -6.83 1.84
C ALA A 73 14.69 -7.21 3.29
N ILE A 74 15.72 -7.65 4.02
CA ILE A 74 15.64 -8.20 5.36
C ILE A 74 16.44 -7.36 6.34
N VAL A 75 15.77 -7.01 7.44
CA VAL A 75 16.37 -6.47 8.65
C VAL A 75 16.53 -7.61 9.66
N SER A 76 17.73 -7.78 10.16
CA SER A 76 18.04 -8.64 11.29
C SER A 76 18.87 -7.85 12.29
N GLU A 77 18.61 -8.05 13.60
CA GLU A 77 19.26 -7.27 14.65
C GLU A 77 19.08 -5.74 14.47
N ARG A 78 17.91 -5.34 13.96
CA ARG A 78 17.53 -3.96 13.64
C ARG A 78 18.39 -3.27 12.58
N GLN A 79 19.12 -4.03 11.75
CA GLN A 79 19.95 -3.52 10.65
C GLN A 79 19.58 -4.20 9.34
N LEU A 80 19.63 -3.45 8.24
CA LEU A 80 19.51 -4.04 6.91
C LEU A 80 20.68 -5.00 6.68
N ARG A 81 20.38 -6.29 6.50
CA ARG A 81 21.37 -7.35 6.37
C ARG A 81 21.39 -8.01 5.01
N TRP A 82 20.27 -7.97 4.30
CA TRP A 82 20.17 -8.67 3.04
C TRP A 82 19.11 -8.01 2.14
N SER A 83 19.34 -8.03 0.82
CA SER A 83 18.35 -7.68 -0.19
C SER A 83 18.62 -8.46 -1.47
N SER A 84 17.57 -8.80 -2.20
CA SER A 84 17.67 -9.46 -3.51
C SER A 84 16.46 -9.13 -4.37
N SER A 85 16.61 -9.32 -5.69
CA SER A 85 15.55 -9.07 -6.67
C SER A 85 15.54 -10.18 -7.70
N TYR A 86 14.35 -10.51 -8.19
CA TYR A 86 14.11 -11.66 -9.05
C TYR A 86 13.15 -11.30 -10.18
N GLY A 87 13.31 -11.96 -11.34
CA GLY A 87 12.42 -11.79 -12.48
C GLY A 87 12.56 -10.42 -13.16
N SER A 88 11.45 -9.87 -13.64
CA SER A 88 11.42 -8.72 -14.53
C SER A 88 10.65 -7.54 -13.93
N ALA A 89 11.25 -6.36 -13.94
CA ALA A 89 10.60 -5.09 -13.64
C ALA A 89 9.69 -4.65 -14.81
N ASP A 90 10.05 -5.02 -16.05
CA ASP A 90 9.26 -4.78 -17.26
C ASP A 90 9.44 -5.97 -18.19
N LEU A 91 8.35 -6.72 -18.44
CA LEU A 91 8.36 -7.90 -19.31
C LEU A 91 8.43 -7.51 -20.80
N GLU A 92 7.76 -6.41 -21.18
CA GLU A 92 7.70 -6.00 -22.58
C GLU A 92 9.05 -5.52 -23.09
N ASN A 93 9.83 -4.86 -22.21
CA ASN A 93 11.14 -4.32 -22.55
C ASN A 93 12.30 -5.17 -22.00
N PHE A 94 12.01 -6.36 -21.47
CA PHE A 94 13.02 -7.30 -20.92
C PHE A 94 13.91 -6.69 -19.83
N VAL A 95 13.36 -5.75 -19.03
CA VAL A 95 14.12 -5.10 -17.95
C VAL A 95 14.09 -5.98 -16.71
N PRO A 96 15.23 -6.47 -16.20
CA PRO A 96 15.26 -7.27 -14.99
C PRO A 96 14.92 -6.43 -13.75
N ALA A 97 14.28 -7.05 -12.77
CA ALA A 97 14.13 -6.45 -11.45
C ALA A 97 15.51 -6.39 -10.75
N ARG A 98 15.79 -5.29 -10.06
CA ARG A 98 17.03 -5.01 -9.33
C ARG A 98 16.71 -4.40 -7.97
N ASN A 99 17.69 -4.34 -7.06
CA ASN A 99 17.50 -3.74 -5.74
C ASN A 99 17.10 -2.25 -5.81
N VAL A 100 17.42 -1.58 -6.89
CA VAL A 100 17.02 -0.20 -7.19
C VAL A 100 15.64 -0.11 -7.87
N THR A 101 14.95 -1.23 -8.13
CA THR A 101 13.62 -1.21 -8.72
C THR A 101 12.63 -0.61 -7.74
N VAL A 102 11.89 0.39 -8.24
CA VAL A 102 10.91 1.17 -7.48
C VAL A 102 9.52 0.60 -7.73
N TYR A 103 8.83 0.25 -6.66
CA TYR A 103 7.45 -0.25 -6.70
C TYR A 103 6.50 0.73 -6.01
N ARG A 104 5.21 0.70 -6.37
CA ARG A 104 4.17 1.26 -5.52
C ARG A 104 4.20 0.58 -4.15
N LEU A 105 3.97 1.32 -3.09
CA LEU A 105 3.89 0.75 -1.76
C LEU A 105 2.46 0.32 -1.40
N ALA A 106 1.47 0.86 -2.10
CA ALA A 106 0.09 0.69 -1.73
C ALA A 106 -0.10 1.00 -0.22
N SER A 107 -0.85 0.19 0.49
CA SER A 107 -1.14 0.45 1.91
C SER A 107 0.07 0.35 2.85
N VAL A 108 1.23 -0.11 2.42
CA VAL A 108 2.49 0.04 3.19
C VAL A 108 2.90 1.52 3.34
N SER A 109 2.27 2.45 2.61
CA SER A 109 2.35 3.89 2.87
C SER A 109 1.78 4.29 4.23
N LYS A 110 0.79 3.56 4.76
CA LYS A 110 0.10 3.90 6.03
C LYS A 110 1.02 3.91 7.25
N PRO A 111 1.86 2.90 7.49
CA PRO A 111 2.86 2.96 8.55
C PRO A 111 3.80 4.18 8.48
N ILE A 112 4.15 4.60 7.26
CA ILE A 112 5.01 5.76 7.04
C ILE A 112 4.27 7.04 7.46
N THR A 113 3.03 7.21 7.02
CA THR A 113 2.14 8.32 7.41
C THR A 113 1.88 8.32 8.91
N ALA A 114 1.59 7.15 9.50
CA ALA A 114 1.39 7.02 10.94
C ALA A 114 2.63 7.43 11.74
N THR A 115 3.83 7.06 11.28
CA THR A 115 5.08 7.48 11.91
C THR A 115 5.24 8.99 11.91
N ALA A 116 4.89 9.68 10.81
CA ALA A 116 4.92 11.13 10.73
C ALA A 116 3.93 11.79 11.72
N VAL A 117 2.72 11.23 11.85
CA VAL A 117 1.77 11.70 12.89
C VAL A 117 2.34 11.50 14.30
N LEU A 118 2.93 10.34 14.57
CA LEU A 118 3.50 10.05 15.89
C LEU A 118 4.70 10.94 16.25
N GLN A 119 5.49 11.38 15.26
CA GLN A 119 6.52 12.41 15.47
C GLN A 119 5.91 13.75 15.91
N LEU A 120 4.77 14.12 15.33
CA LEU A 120 4.05 15.33 15.73
C LEU A 120 3.42 15.18 17.12
N VAL A 121 3.00 13.95 17.49
CA VAL A 121 2.57 13.65 18.86
C VAL A 121 3.72 13.80 19.86
N GLU A 122 4.89 13.25 19.57
CA GLU A 122 6.09 13.39 20.44
C GLU A 122 6.53 14.82 20.64
N SER A 123 6.32 15.66 19.61
CA SER A 123 6.64 17.09 19.69
C SER A 123 5.53 17.96 20.32
N GLY A 124 4.43 17.34 20.77
CA GLY A 124 3.28 18.03 21.37
C GLY A 124 2.43 18.84 20.38
N LYS A 125 2.67 18.69 19.08
CA LYS A 125 1.92 19.38 18.02
C LYS A 125 0.60 18.69 17.67
N VAL A 126 0.51 17.38 17.92
CA VAL A 126 -0.71 16.58 17.73
C VAL A 126 -1.04 15.88 19.03
N ASP A 127 -2.30 15.96 19.42
CA ASP A 127 -2.92 15.16 20.47
C ASP A 127 -3.75 14.07 19.78
N LEU A 128 -3.50 12.81 20.13
CA LEU A 128 -4.19 11.66 19.53
C LEU A 128 -5.70 11.69 19.77
N ASP A 129 -6.14 12.27 20.87
CA ASP A 129 -7.54 12.25 21.31
C ASP A 129 -8.26 13.57 21.04
N ALA A 130 -7.58 14.56 20.46
CA ALA A 130 -8.20 15.79 20.02
C ALA A 130 -9.03 15.58 18.73
N PRO A 131 -10.14 16.32 18.57
CA PRO A 131 -10.90 16.35 17.31
C PRO A 131 -10.03 16.83 16.14
N ILE A 132 -10.21 16.21 14.98
CA ILE A 132 -9.40 16.49 13.79
C ILE A 132 -9.54 17.94 13.29
N GLN A 133 -10.66 18.62 13.56
CA GLN A 133 -10.88 20.01 13.20
C GLN A 133 -9.83 20.95 13.82
N ARG A 134 -9.20 20.56 14.92
CA ARG A 134 -8.07 21.29 15.50
C ARG A 134 -6.92 21.46 14.51
N TYR A 135 -6.73 20.49 13.63
CA TYR A 135 -5.63 20.45 12.65
C TYR A 135 -6.12 20.70 11.22
N VAL A 136 -7.36 20.37 10.93
CA VAL A 136 -7.99 20.48 9.61
C VAL A 136 -9.33 21.22 9.76
N PRO A 137 -9.32 22.56 10.00
CA PRO A 137 -10.55 23.33 10.23
C PRO A 137 -11.54 23.29 9.06
N ALA A 138 -11.04 23.04 7.85
CA ALA A 138 -11.87 22.91 6.65
C ALA A 138 -12.62 21.57 6.52
N PHE A 139 -12.29 20.57 7.36
CA PHE A 139 -13.05 19.33 7.39
C PHE A 139 -14.35 19.53 8.19
N PRO A 140 -15.53 19.27 7.61
CA PRO A 140 -16.79 19.59 8.24
C PRO A 140 -17.00 18.82 9.55
N GLU A 141 -17.72 19.43 10.48
CA GLU A 141 -18.17 18.75 11.68
C GLU A 141 -19.07 17.59 11.30
N LYS A 142 -18.94 16.49 12.05
CA LYS A 142 -19.77 15.30 11.93
C LYS A 142 -20.64 15.15 13.19
N PRO A 143 -21.69 14.32 13.18
CA PRO A 143 -22.53 14.11 14.37
C PRO A 143 -21.73 13.69 15.62
N TRP A 144 -20.58 13.06 15.42
CA TRP A 144 -19.65 12.67 16.48
C TRP A 144 -18.22 13.13 16.13
N PRO A 145 -17.41 13.49 17.14
CA PRO A 145 -16.03 13.92 16.90
C PRO A 145 -15.17 12.76 16.42
N ILE A 146 -14.42 13.00 15.36
CA ILE A 146 -13.38 12.08 14.89
C ILE A 146 -12.06 12.52 15.51
N THR A 147 -11.30 11.62 16.12
CA THR A 147 -9.96 11.90 16.67
C THR A 147 -8.86 11.34 15.75
N VAL A 148 -7.63 11.83 15.94
CA VAL A 148 -6.45 11.30 15.24
C VAL A 148 -6.24 9.81 15.55
N ARG A 149 -6.51 9.38 16.78
CA ARG A 149 -6.46 7.97 17.20
C ARG A 149 -7.45 7.13 16.39
N HIS A 150 -8.68 7.60 16.22
CA HIS A 150 -9.69 6.91 15.43
C HIS A 150 -9.25 6.69 13.97
N LEU A 151 -8.58 7.69 13.37
CA LEU A 151 -8.06 7.56 12.01
C LEU A 151 -6.91 6.53 11.93
N LEU A 152 -5.93 6.62 12.82
CA LEU A 152 -4.77 5.72 12.87
C LEU A 152 -5.16 4.25 13.09
N SER A 153 -6.26 4.00 13.80
CA SER A 153 -6.72 2.66 14.18
C SER A 153 -7.94 2.16 13.39
N HIS A 154 -8.33 2.86 12.32
CA HIS A 154 -9.48 2.50 11.49
C HIS A 154 -10.81 2.44 12.23
N GLN A 155 -11.01 3.34 13.19
CA GLN A 155 -12.22 3.43 14.02
C GLN A 155 -13.01 4.73 13.76
N SER A 156 -12.73 5.45 12.68
CA SER A 156 -13.28 6.79 12.43
C SER A 156 -14.71 6.81 11.89
N GLY A 157 -15.23 5.69 11.41
CA GLY A 157 -16.52 5.66 10.70
C GLY A 157 -16.46 6.24 9.28
N ILE A 158 -15.34 6.76 8.82
CA ILE A 158 -15.16 7.19 7.43
C ILE A 158 -15.19 5.97 6.50
N ARG A 159 -15.97 6.04 5.41
CA ARG A 159 -16.03 4.97 4.40
C ARG A 159 -14.66 4.71 3.74
N ASN A 160 -14.56 3.64 3.01
CA ASN A 160 -13.43 3.42 2.11
C ASN A 160 -13.76 3.85 0.67
N TRP A 161 -12.86 3.63 -0.28
CA TRP A 161 -13.02 3.90 -1.70
C TRP A 161 -14.24 3.19 -2.29
N THR A 162 -14.92 3.84 -3.23
CA THR A 162 -15.76 3.15 -4.22
C THR A 162 -14.87 2.50 -5.27
N GLU A 163 -15.43 1.60 -6.07
CA GLU A 163 -14.71 0.94 -7.17
C GLU A 163 -14.15 1.97 -8.17
N GLU A 164 -14.95 2.99 -8.52
CA GLU A 164 -14.56 4.06 -9.42
C GLU A 164 -13.41 4.90 -8.85
N GLU A 165 -13.49 5.30 -7.59
CA GLU A 165 -12.43 6.04 -6.90
C GLU A 165 -11.12 5.23 -6.80
N PHE A 166 -11.23 3.91 -6.61
CA PHE A 166 -10.08 3.02 -6.55
C PHE A 166 -9.36 2.89 -7.89
N HIS A 167 -10.09 2.89 -9.00
CA HIS A 167 -9.55 2.85 -10.35
C HIS A 167 -9.42 4.25 -11.00
N ASN A 168 -9.37 5.30 -10.18
CA ASN A 168 -9.24 6.67 -10.61
C ASN A 168 -8.03 6.91 -11.53
N THR A 169 -8.25 7.69 -12.59
CA THR A 169 -7.19 8.15 -13.49
C THR A 169 -6.98 9.67 -13.46
N ARG A 170 -7.84 10.40 -12.73
CA ARG A 170 -7.74 11.84 -12.53
C ARG A 170 -6.65 12.16 -11.51
N ARG A 171 -5.86 13.20 -11.77
CA ARG A 171 -4.90 13.74 -10.81
C ARG A 171 -5.58 14.61 -9.76
N TYR A 172 -5.14 14.48 -8.52
CA TYR A 172 -5.49 15.31 -7.37
C TYR A 172 -4.20 16.04 -6.91
N PRO A 173 -4.03 17.33 -7.24
CA PRO A 173 -2.78 18.05 -7.00
C PRO A 173 -2.42 18.22 -5.52
N THR A 174 -3.42 18.28 -4.66
CA THR A 174 -3.25 18.48 -3.21
C THR A 174 -4.04 17.48 -2.39
N ILE A 175 -3.67 17.30 -1.12
CA ILE A 175 -4.46 16.49 -0.19
C ILE A 175 -5.86 17.08 -0.02
N ALA A 176 -6.00 18.40 0.00
CA ALA A 176 -7.30 19.05 0.09
C ALA A 176 -8.23 18.65 -1.08
N ASP A 177 -7.69 18.49 -2.30
CA ASP A 177 -8.47 18.01 -3.44
C ASP A 177 -8.96 16.56 -3.23
N SER A 178 -8.14 15.69 -2.63
CA SER A 178 -8.56 14.32 -2.34
C SER A 178 -9.63 14.27 -1.25
N LEU A 179 -9.55 15.14 -0.23
CA LEU A 179 -10.57 15.24 0.81
C LEU A 179 -11.93 15.67 0.27
N ALA A 180 -11.97 16.49 -0.77
CA ALA A 180 -13.20 16.97 -1.38
C ALA A 180 -14.09 15.83 -1.90
N ALA A 181 -13.51 14.66 -2.19
CA ALA A 181 -14.27 13.51 -2.69
C ALA A 181 -15.17 12.86 -1.61
N PHE A 182 -14.87 13.03 -0.32
CA PHE A 182 -15.58 12.32 0.74
C PHE A 182 -15.87 13.14 2.01
N LYS A 183 -15.32 14.35 2.12
CA LYS A 183 -15.43 15.15 3.35
C LYS A 183 -16.89 15.41 3.80
N ASP A 184 -17.81 15.45 2.86
CA ASP A 184 -19.23 15.71 3.11
C ASP A 184 -20.05 14.44 3.34
N ASP A 185 -19.48 13.25 3.10
CA ASP A 185 -20.17 11.97 3.29
C ASP A 185 -20.52 11.69 4.76
N PRO A 186 -21.62 10.99 5.04
CA PRO A 186 -21.95 10.58 6.39
C PRO A 186 -20.95 9.54 6.91
N LEU A 187 -20.83 9.47 8.25
CA LEU A 187 -20.08 8.38 8.88
C LEU A 187 -20.90 7.09 8.82
N LEU A 188 -20.22 5.96 8.65
CA LEU A 188 -20.82 4.62 8.65
C LEU A 188 -21.29 4.21 10.05
N PHE A 189 -20.63 4.73 11.10
CA PHE A 189 -20.89 4.45 12.50
C PHE A 189 -20.27 5.53 13.38
N GLU A 190 -20.64 5.57 14.64
CA GLU A 190 -20.04 6.43 15.66
C GLU A 190 -18.55 6.06 15.87
N PRO A 191 -17.62 7.03 15.76
CA PRO A 191 -16.19 6.77 15.96
C PRO A 191 -15.88 6.07 17.28
N GLY A 192 -14.98 5.10 17.21
CA GLY A 192 -14.59 4.28 18.37
C GLY A 192 -15.51 3.08 18.63
N THR A 193 -16.70 2.97 18.02
CA THR A 193 -17.61 1.83 18.28
C THR A 193 -17.31 0.60 17.47
N GLN A 194 -16.74 0.76 16.28
CA GLN A 194 -16.42 -0.32 15.35
C GLN A 194 -15.08 -0.06 14.66
N THR A 195 -14.57 -1.10 13.99
CA THR A 195 -13.39 -1.02 13.14
C THR A 195 -13.80 -1.23 11.69
N HIS A 196 -13.46 -0.29 10.84
CA HIS A 196 -13.66 -0.37 9.40
C HIS A 196 -12.43 0.17 8.68
N TYR A 197 -11.69 -0.71 7.99
CA TYR A 197 -10.49 -0.32 7.26
C TYR A 197 -10.82 0.75 6.21
N THR A 198 -10.12 1.87 6.27
CA THR A 198 -10.31 2.96 5.30
C THR A 198 -8.99 3.61 4.92
N SER A 199 -8.78 3.80 3.62
CA SER A 199 -7.66 4.60 3.13
C SER A 199 -7.98 6.09 3.14
N LEU A 200 -9.24 6.48 2.98
CA LEU A 200 -9.71 7.87 3.06
C LEU A 200 -9.39 8.50 4.42
N GLY A 201 -9.48 7.71 5.51
CA GLY A 201 -9.05 8.17 6.83
C GLY A 201 -7.57 8.56 6.88
N TYR A 202 -6.73 7.91 6.08
CA TYR A 202 -5.31 8.25 5.98
C TYR A 202 -5.04 9.50 5.13
N ASP A 203 -5.89 9.80 4.16
CA ASP A 203 -5.80 11.07 3.43
C ASP A 203 -6.08 12.24 4.40
N LEU A 204 -7.02 12.06 5.32
CA LEU A 204 -7.27 13.03 6.38
C LEU A 204 -6.09 13.13 7.38
N LEU A 205 -5.39 12.02 7.67
CA LEU A 205 -4.12 12.08 8.44
C LEU A 205 -3.02 12.86 7.71
N GLY A 206 -2.97 12.79 6.38
CA GLY A 206 -2.10 13.66 5.58
C GLY A 206 -2.39 15.13 5.81
N ALA A 207 -3.68 15.52 5.80
CA ALA A 207 -4.08 16.89 6.12
C ALA A 207 -3.77 17.29 7.57
N VAL A 208 -3.91 16.34 8.52
CA VAL A 208 -3.47 16.58 9.93
C VAL A 208 -1.97 16.88 9.99
N ILE A 209 -1.14 16.15 9.24
CA ILE A 209 0.30 16.42 9.15
C ILE A 209 0.56 17.82 8.62
N GLU A 210 -0.11 18.22 7.53
CA GLU A 210 0.03 19.56 6.95
C GLU A 210 -0.39 20.68 7.94
N GLY A 211 -1.57 20.55 8.54
CA GLY A 211 -2.09 21.52 9.48
C GLY A 211 -1.27 21.65 10.76
N ALA A 212 -0.79 20.55 11.33
CA ALA A 212 0.00 20.54 12.55
C ALA A 212 1.47 20.94 12.35
N SER A 213 2.05 20.62 11.18
CA SER A 213 3.45 20.92 10.88
C SER A 213 3.66 22.27 10.20
N GLY A 214 2.65 22.78 9.48
CA GLY A 214 2.76 23.92 8.58
C GLY A 214 3.55 23.63 7.31
N LYS A 215 3.75 22.34 6.95
CA LYS A 215 4.51 21.91 5.77
C LYS A 215 3.66 21.04 4.87
N PRO A 216 3.83 21.08 3.55
CA PRO A 216 3.25 20.09 2.65
C PRO A 216 3.63 18.67 3.08
N TYR A 217 2.69 17.73 2.94
CA TYR A 217 2.84 16.33 3.38
C TYR A 217 4.14 15.67 2.88
N LEU A 218 4.41 15.73 1.57
CA LEU A 218 5.62 15.15 1.00
C LEU A 218 6.91 15.81 1.50
N GLN A 219 6.89 17.13 1.70
CA GLN A 219 8.03 17.83 2.28
C GLN A 219 8.30 17.37 3.70
N TYR A 220 7.24 17.21 4.51
CA TYR A 220 7.38 16.68 5.87
C TYR A 220 7.97 15.27 5.86
N LEU A 221 7.45 14.37 5.01
CA LEU A 221 7.99 13.02 4.89
C LEU A 221 9.46 13.01 4.44
N ALA A 222 9.81 13.80 3.44
CA ALA A 222 11.17 13.88 2.93
C ALA A 222 12.16 14.28 4.04
N GLU A 223 11.84 15.31 4.81
CA GLU A 223 12.72 15.85 5.85
C GLU A 223 12.74 14.99 7.12
N ARG A 224 11.60 14.43 7.52
CA ARG A 224 11.42 13.86 8.85
C ARG A 224 11.34 12.32 8.87
N VAL A 225 11.10 11.70 7.71
CA VAL A 225 11.00 10.25 7.60
C VAL A 225 12.01 9.69 6.59
N PHE A 226 11.98 10.15 5.34
CA PHE A 226 12.79 9.54 4.28
C PHE A 226 14.29 9.80 4.50
N ALA A 227 14.69 11.03 4.71
CA ALA A 227 16.11 11.37 4.93
C ALA A 227 16.69 10.70 6.19
N PRO A 228 16.05 10.79 7.39
CA PRO A 228 16.56 10.10 8.60
C PRO A 228 16.60 8.58 8.46
N ALA A 229 15.66 7.97 7.74
CA ALA A 229 15.63 6.53 7.48
C ALA A 229 16.52 6.12 6.29
N ARG A 230 17.09 7.06 5.53
CA ARG A 230 17.87 6.82 4.30
C ARG A 230 17.06 6.10 3.22
N MET A 231 15.82 6.52 3.04
CA MET A 231 14.91 6.03 1.99
C MET A 231 15.12 6.89 0.73
N GLU A 232 16.14 6.58 -0.04
CA GLU A 232 16.65 7.47 -1.10
C GLU A 232 15.74 7.52 -2.35
N ALA A 233 14.99 6.45 -2.63
CA ALA A 233 14.07 6.38 -3.76
C ALA A 233 12.62 6.66 -3.38
N ALA A 234 12.33 6.84 -2.07
CA ALA A 234 10.97 7.03 -1.60
C ALA A 234 10.40 8.41 -2.02
N ARG A 235 9.21 8.38 -2.63
CA ARG A 235 8.49 9.56 -3.09
C ARG A 235 7.02 9.24 -3.38
N ASP A 236 6.28 10.21 -3.90
CA ASP A 236 4.95 10.00 -4.50
C ASP A 236 5.01 9.26 -5.84
N ASP A 237 3.99 8.48 -6.15
CA ASP A 237 3.80 7.87 -7.48
C ASP A 237 3.21 8.89 -8.46
N ASP A 238 3.95 9.94 -8.77
CA ASP A 238 3.53 10.92 -9.77
C ASP A 238 3.54 10.27 -11.17
N THR A 239 2.36 10.22 -11.80
CA THR A 239 2.19 9.63 -13.14
C THR A 239 2.79 10.49 -14.25
N PHE A 240 3.03 11.77 -14.01
CA PHE A 240 3.68 12.70 -14.96
C PHE A 240 5.21 12.76 -14.78
N ALA A 241 5.71 12.34 -13.62
CA ALA A 241 7.15 12.37 -13.36
C ALA A 241 7.86 11.17 -14.00
N ILE A 242 9.08 11.43 -14.51
CA ILE A 242 10.01 10.36 -14.85
C ILE A 242 10.61 9.83 -13.55
N ILE A 243 10.20 8.64 -13.14
CA ILE A 243 10.73 7.95 -11.96
C ILE A 243 11.67 6.84 -12.45
N PRO A 244 12.99 7.01 -12.26
CA PRO A 244 13.94 5.98 -12.67
C PRO A 244 13.65 4.63 -12.00
N ASN A 245 13.86 3.54 -12.74
CA ASN A 245 13.68 2.16 -12.27
C ASN A 245 12.26 1.80 -11.81
N ARG A 246 11.23 2.60 -12.13
CA ARG A 246 9.85 2.28 -11.77
C ARG A 246 9.36 1.03 -12.50
N ALA A 247 8.93 0.02 -11.76
CA ALA A 247 8.40 -1.23 -12.30
C ALA A 247 7.09 -1.03 -13.07
N ARG A 248 6.91 -1.80 -14.15
CA ARG A 248 5.60 -2.05 -14.77
C ARG A 248 4.76 -2.92 -13.84
N GLY A 249 3.44 -2.79 -13.91
CA GLY A 249 2.53 -3.60 -13.12
C GLY A 249 1.72 -4.56 -13.96
N TYR A 250 1.41 -5.71 -13.38
CA TYR A 250 0.70 -6.81 -14.04
C TYR A 250 -0.46 -7.31 -13.18
N ARG A 251 -1.44 -7.92 -13.84
CA ARG A 251 -2.57 -8.59 -13.19
C ARG A 251 -2.87 -9.90 -13.88
N LYS A 252 -3.60 -10.79 -13.22
CA LYS A 252 -4.13 -11.98 -13.84
C LYS A 252 -5.47 -11.69 -14.49
N GLY A 253 -5.65 -12.17 -15.71
CA GLY A 253 -6.94 -12.17 -16.38
C GLY A 253 -7.83 -13.33 -15.91
N PRO A 254 -9.09 -13.39 -16.40
CA PRO A 254 -10.05 -14.42 -15.99
C PRO A 254 -9.60 -15.86 -16.26
N GLY A 255 -8.76 -16.08 -17.26
CA GLY A 255 -8.18 -17.39 -17.61
C GLY A 255 -6.86 -17.68 -16.89
N GLY A 256 -6.38 -16.79 -16.02
CA GLY A 256 -5.10 -16.88 -15.35
C GLY A 256 -3.91 -16.35 -16.17
N GLU A 257 -4.17 -15.87 -17.39
CA GLU A 257 -3.18 -15.22 -18.25
C GLU A 257 -2.65 -13.94 -17.62
N LEU A 258 -1.39 -13.62 -17.90
CA LEU A 258 -0.78 -12.40 -17.42
C LEU A 258 -1.11 -11.23 -18.35
N LEU A 259 -1.66 -10.16 -17.78
CA LEU A 259 -2.04 -8.93 -18.47
C LEU A 259 -1.33 -7.73 -17.85
N ASN A 260 -1.17 -6.66 -18.63
CA ASN A 260 -0.80 -5.37 -18.07
C ASN A 260 -1.87 -4.90 -17.06
N SER A 261 -1.44 -4.29 -16.00
CA SER A 261 -2.30 -3.64 -15.02
C SER A 261 -3.06 -2.46 -15.64
N THR A 262 -4.24 -2.17 -15.11
CA THR A 262 -5.01 -1.00 -15.51
C THR A 262 -4.28 0.30 -15.17
N LEU A 263 -4.53 1.34 -15.96
CA LEU A 263 -4.04 2.68 -15.64
C LEU A 263 -4.75 3.18 -14.38
N SER A 264 -3.98 3.75 -13.46
CA SER A 264 -4.53 4.40 -12.27
C SER A 264 -3.59 5.49 -11.78
N ASP A 265 -4.17 6.61 -11.33
CA ASP A 265 -3.48 7.69 -10.65
C ASP A 265 -3.73 7.54 -9.14
N THR A 266 -2.66 7.55 -8.33
CA THR A 266 -2.74 7.32 -6.88
C THR A 266 -2.69 8.60 -6.06
N SER A 267 -2.74 9.77 -6.71
CA SER A 267 -2.71 11.07 -6.03
C SER A 267 -3.94 11.30 -5.13
N ASN A 268 -5.08 10.66 -5.44
CA ASN A 268 -6.27 10.69 -4.59
C ASN A 268 -6.10 9.93 -3.25
N ARG A 269 -4.99 9.22 -3.07
CA ARG A 269 -4.73 8.35 -1.90
C ARG A 269 -3.29 8.45 -1.41
N LEU A 270 -2.63 9.57 -1.64
CA LEU A 270 -1.20 9.73 -1.41
C LEU A 270 -0.76 9.29 0.01
N PRO A 271 -1.38 9.72 1.12
CA PRO A 271 -1.01 9.28 2.47
C PRO A 271 -1.38 7.84 2.78
N GLY A 272 -2.44 7.32 2.16
CA GLY A 272 -2.96 5.98 2.40
C GLY A 272 -2.37 4.89 1.50
N GLY A 273 -1.75 5.26 0.34
CA GLY A 273 -1.34 4.27 -0.65
C GLY A 273 -0.58 4.79 -1.86
N GLY A 274 -0.27 6.08 -1.95
CA GLY A 274 0.30 6.70 -3.15
C GLY A 274 1.83 6.87 -3.14
N LEU A 275 2.54 6.26 -2.19
CA LEU A 275 4.00 6.30 -2.17
C LEU A 275 4.61 5.18 -3.03
N VAL A 276 5.83 5.45 -3.52
CA VAL A 276 6.70 4.47 -4.18
C VAL A 276 8.05 4.43 -3.46
N ALA A 277 8.70 3.26 -3.48
CA ALA A 277 10.03 3.06 -2.91
C ALA A 277 10.65 1.74 -3.40
N THR A 278 11.91 1.50 -3.05
CA THR A 278 12.57 0.18 -3.18
C THR A 278 12.26 -0.71 -1.97
N ALA A 279 12.49 -2.02 -2.08
CA ALA A 279 12.40 -2.93 -0.95
C ALA A 279 13.40 -2.57 0.17
N GLU A 280 14.60 -2.11 -0.21
CA GLU A 280 15.59 -1.63 0.76
C GLU A 280 15.12 -0.38 1.51
N ASP A 281 14.47 0.59 0.84
CA ASP A 281 13.94 1.77 1.51
C ASP A 281 12.91 1.38 2.58
N VAL A 282 12.00 0.45 2.25
CA VAL A 282 10.99 -0.03 3.20
C VAL A 282 11.65 -0.78 4.37
N ALA A 283 12.67 -1.57 4.11
CA ALA A 283 13.44 -2.24 5.16
C ALA A 283 14.24 -1.23 6.03
N ARG A 284 14.82 -0.19 5.43
CA ARG A 284 15.47 0.91 6.16
C ARG A 284 14.50 1.70 7.03
N PHE A 285 13.29 1.93 6.54
CA PHE A 285 12.21 2.51 7.37
C PHE A 285 11.95 1.65 8.61
N ALA A 286 11.75 0.34 8.44
CA ALA A 286 11.53 -0.59 9.54
C ALA A 286 12.72 -0.63 10.52
N SER A 287 13.95 -0.63 10.01
CA SER A 287 15.17 -0.55 10.82
C SER A 287 15.24 0.74 11.62
N ALA A 288 15.01 1.89 10.98
CA ALA A 288 15.04 3.20 11.62
C ALA A 288 13.97 3.32 12.70
N LEU A 289 12.76 2.79 12.47
CA LEU A 289 11.69 2.74 13.45
C LEU A 289 12.08 1.91 14.68
N GLN A 290 12.58 0.69 14.47
CA GLN A 290 13.00 -0.21 15.56
C GLN A 290 14.22 0.28 16.34
N ARG A 291 15.05 1.13 15.74
CA ARG A 291 16.24 1.73 16.37
C ARG A 291 15.94 3.04 17.11
N GLY A 292 14.69 3.51 17.03
CA GLY A 292 14.33 4.79 17.68
C GLY A 292 14.83 6.02 16.92
N VAL A 293 15.17 5.90 15.64
CA VAL A 293 15.62 7.03 14.80
C VAL A 293 14.45 7.92 14.39
N LEU A 294 13.29 7.32 14.11
CA LEU A 294 12.11 8.04 13.63
C LEU A 294 11.21 8.52 14.75
N VAL A 295 10.96 7.69 15.73
CA VAL A 295 10.21 7.96 16.96
C VAL A 295 10.88 7.25 18.12
N LYS A 296 10.61 7.67 19.36
CA LYS A 296 11.13 6.98 20.56
C LYS A 296 10.67 5.52 20.58
N PRO A 297 11.49 4.61 21.14
CA PRO A 297 11.09 3.19 21.27
C PRO A 297 9.77 2.99 22.01
N SER A 298 9.47 3.81 23.01
CA SER A 298 8.19 3.79 23.73
C SER A 298 7.01 4.15 22.83
N THR A 299 7.17 5.11 21.95
CA THR A 299 6.14 5.52 20.97
C THR A 299 5.91 4.43 19.91
N ALA A 300 6.98 3.83 19.40
CA ALA A 300 6.86 2.70 18.49
C ALA A 300 6.14 1.52 19.16
N LEU A 301 6.49 1.20 20.42
CA LEU A 301 5.81 0.15 21.18
C LEU A 301 4.33 0.44 21.40
N ALA A 302 3.99 1.69 21.72
CA ALA A 302 2.59 2.12 21.85
C ALA A 302 1.82 2.00 20.52
N ALA A 303 2.47 2.31 19.38
CA ALA A 303 1.88 2.14 18.06
C ALA A 303 1.61 0.68 17.71
N PHE A 304 2.42 -0.26 18.19
CA PHE A 304 2.23 -1.70 18.06
C PHE A 304 1.22 -2.29 19.04
N GLY A 305 0.71 -1.50 19.98
CA GLY A 305 -0.36 -1.89 20.91
C GLY A 305 -1.70 -1.97 20.19
N ARG A 306 -2.39 -3.10 20.30
CA ARG A 306 -3.74 -3.27 19.75
C ARG A 306 -4.71 -2.30 20.42
N GLN A 307 -5.40 -1.52 19.59
CA GLN A 307 -6.38 -0.54 20.06
C GLN A 307 -7.68 -1.24 20.48
N ARG A 308 -8.49 -0.51 21.24
CA ARG A 308 -9.78 -0.99 21.71
C ARG A 308 -10.90 -0.11 21.20
N THR A 309 -12.06 -0.68 21.02
CA THR A 309 -13.32 0.05 20.81
C THR A 309 -13.83 0.66 22.13
N ASN A 310 -14.84 1.53 22.05
CA ASN A 310 -15.45 2.19 23.22
C ASN A 310 -16.03 1.16 24.22
N ASP A 311 -16.46 0.00 23.77
CA ASP A 311 -16.92 -1.14 24.58
C ASP A 311 -15.76 -2.07 25.03
N HIS A 312 -14.51 -1.59 24.92
CA HIS A 312 -13.28 -2.25 25.33
C HIS A 312 -12.88 -3.53 24.57
N LYS A 313 -13.54 -3.86 23.47
CA LYS A 313 -13.12 -4.99 22.61
C LYS A 313 -11.80 -4.69 21.93
N ILE A 314 -10.89 -5.67 21.95
CA ILE A 314 -9.58 -5.58 21.33
C ILE A 314 -9.74 -5.69 19.81
N THR A 315 -9.14 -4.77 19.07
CA THR A 315 -9.11 -4.77 17.60
C THR A 315 -7.88 -5.48 17.05
N GLY A 316 -7.83 -5.70 15.74
CA GLY A 316 -6.62 -6.18 15.03
C GLY A 316 -5.63 -5.05 14.66
N TYR A 317 -5.89 -3.80 15.08
CA TYR A 317 -5.10 -2.65 14.68
C TYR A 317 -4.41 -1.97 15.86
N GLY A 318 -3.16 -1.57 15.62
CA GLY A 318 -2.44 -0.56 16.39
C GLY A 318 -2.62 0.84 15.77
N LEU A 319 -1.67 1.74 16.00
CA LEU A 319 -1.67 3.07 15.38
C LEU A 319 -0.88 3.01 14.05
N GLY A 320 -1.58 2.70 12.97
CA GLY A 320 -1.00 2.57 11.63
C GLY A 320 -0.50 1.17 11.27
N TRP A 321 -0.81 0.17 12.08
CA TRP A 321 -0.31 -1.19 11.91
C TRP A 321 -1.41 -2.23 12.09
N ILE A 322 -1.31 -3.34 11.37
CA ILE A 322 -2.03 -4.56 11.70
C ILE A 322 -1.18 -5.29 12.74
N VAL A 323 -1.82 -5.77 13.81
CA VAL A 323 -1.16 -6.43 14.93
C VAL A 323 -1.84 -7.75 15.22
N ALA A 324 -1.09 -8.83 15.16
CA ALA A 324 -1.54 -10.17 15.47
C ALA A 324 -0.66 -10.82 16.55
N GLU A 325 -1.24 -11.75 17.27
CA GLU A 325 -0.52 -12.64 18.19
C GLU A 325 -0.58 -14.06 17.60
N THR A 326 0.59 -14.61 17.25
CA THR A 326 0.71 -15.92 16.65
C THR A 326 1.78 -16.70 17.42
N ASP A 327 1.44 -17.84 18.00
CA ASP A 327 2.36 -18.70 18.77
C ASP A 327 3.14 -17.93 19.85
N GLY A 328 2.47 -17.02 20.57
CA GLY A 328 3.07 -16.20 21.61
C GLY A 328 4.02 -15.09 21.11
N ARG A 329 4.01 -14.82 19.81
CA ARG A 329 4.79 -13.74 19.18
C ARG A 329 3.88 -12.63 18.69
N THR A 330 4.23 -11.40 19.00
CA THR A 330 3.57 -10.22 18.43
C THR A 330 4.10 -9.99 17.02
N GLU A 331 3.22 -10.16 16.04
CA GLU A 331 3.45 -9.82 14.64
C GLU A 331 2.91 -8.40 14.38
N VAL A 332 3.73 -7.56 13.77
CA VAL A 332 3.37 -6.19 13.38
C VAL A 332 3.62 -6.08 11.89
N TYR A 333 2.57 -5.80 11.12
CA TYR A 333 2.71 -5.78 9.67
C TYR A 333 1.74 -4.83 8.99
N HIS A 334 2.00 -4.58 7.73
CA HIS A 334 1.03 -4.00 6.81
C HIS A 334 1.18 -4.64 5.44
N LEU A 335 0.05 -4.93 4.81
CA LEU A 335 -0.03 -5.43 3.44
C LEU A 335 -0.45 -4.29 2.52
N GLY A 336 -0.02 -4.34 1.28
CA GLY A 336 -0.42 -3.39 0.25
C GLY A 336 -0.92 -4.11 -0.98
N GLY A 337 -2.10 -3.71 -1.47
CA GLY A 337 -2.69 -4.19 -2.71
C GLY A 337 -3.38 -3.03 -3.41
N GLN A 338 -3.02 -2.81 -4.66
CA GLN A 338 -3.67 -1.87 -5.59
C GLN A 338 -3.22 -2.16 -7.01
N PRO A 339 -3.81 -1.54 -8.06
CA PRO A 339 -3.33 -1.71 -9.41
C PRO A 339 -1.81 -1.60 -9.50
N ARG A 340 -1.17 -2.55 -10.19
CA ARG A 340 0.26 -2.71 -10.47
C ARG A 340 1.10 -3.36 -9.37
N VAL A 341 0.56 -3.68 -8.16
CA VAL A 341 1.45 -4.07 -7.07
C VAL A 341 0.75 -4.92 -6.01
N SER A 342 1.53 -5.79 -5.39
CA SER A 342 1.28 -6.33 -4.05
C SER A 342 2.54 -6.18 -3.21
N THR A 343 2.37 -5.83 -1.94
CA THR A 343 3.47 -5.57 -1.00
C THR A 343 3.19 -6.14 0.38
N ALA A 344 4.25 -6.47 1.10
CA ALA A 344 4.20 -6.82 2.50
C ALA A 344 5.39 -6.19 3.25
N LEU A 345 5.10 -5.52 4.35
CA LEU A 345 6.07 -5.18 5.38
C LEU A 345 5.68 -5.96 6.63
N TYR A 346 6.54 -6.88 7.06
CA TYR A 346 6.32 -7.74 8.22
C TYR A 346 7.45 -7.57 9.22
N MET A 347 7.12 -7.43 10.50
CA MET A 347 8.08 -7.22 11.57
C MET A 347 7.80 -8.10 12.77
N LEU A 348 8.87 -8.50 13.44
CA LEU A 348 8.90 -9.10 14.77
C LEU A 348 9.73 -8.18 15.67
N PRO A 349 9.12 -7.15 16.28
CA PRO A 349 9.87 -6.08 16.97
C PRO A 349 10.76 -6.57 18.11
N ARG A 350 10.33 -7.62 18.83
CA ARG A 350 11.13 -8.19 19.95
C ARG A 350 12.42 -8.83 19.48
N SER A 351 12.43 -9.45 18.31
CA SER A 351 13.64 -10.07 17.72
C SER A 351 14.48 -9.11 16.88
N GLY A 352 14.01 -7.87 16.70
CA GLY A 352 14.67 -6.92 15.80
C GLY A 352 14.65 -7.31 14.34
N PHE A 353 13.67 -8.14 13.93
CA PHE A 353 13.49 -8.64 12.58
C PHE A 353 12.45 -7.80 11.81
N ALA A 354 12.71 -7.60 10.52
CA ALA A 354 11.71 -7.17 9.56
C ALA A 354 12.03 -7.71 8.17
N VAL A 355 11.01 -7.89 7.35
CA VAL A 355 11.14 -8.16 5.92
C VAL A 355 10.16 -7.31 5.13
N ALA A 356 10.67 -6.69 4.06
CA ALA A 356 9.87 -6.02 3.04
C ALA A 356 9.90 -6.88 1.78
N ILE A 357 8.72 -7.19 1.22
CA ILE A 357 8.55 -7.92 -0.04
C ILE A 357 7.65 -7.08 -0.94
N LEU A 358 8.17 -6.67 -2.09
CA LEU A 358 7.48 -5.86 -3.07
C LEU A 358 7.46 -6.60 -4.41
N CYS A 359 6.29 -6.70 -5.05
CA CYS A 359 6.20 -7.34 -6.36
C CYS A 359 5.26 -6.58 -7.28
N ASN A 360 5.45 -6.74 -8.58
CA ASN A 360 4.69 -6.05 -9.62
C ASN A 360 3.46 -6.83 -10.12
N LEU A 361 2.88 -7.71 -9.30
CA LEU A 361 1.64 -8.42 -9.56
C LEU A 361 0.55 -7.99 -8.57
N GLU A 362 -0.66 -7.79 -9.06
CA GLU A 362 -1.85 -7.51 -8.24
C GLU A 362 -2.33 -8.77 -7.48
N ASP A 363 -3.12 -8.55 -6.43
CA ASP A 363 -3.95 -9.53 -5.73
C ASP A 363 -3.20 -10.71 -5.05
N VAL A 364 -1.90 -10.53 -4.76
CA VAL A 364 -1.10 -11.54 -4.06
C VAL A 364 -0.58 -11.05 -2.70
N SER A 365 -1.08 -9.93 -2.17
CA SER A 365 -0.59 -9.36 -0.90
C SER A 365 -0.80 -10.28 0.31
N THR A 366 -1.93 -10.98 0.39
CA THR A 366 -2.21 -11.94 1.47
C THR A 366 -1.25 -13.14 1.41
N PRO A 367 -1.05 -13.84 0.27
CA PRO A 367 0.00 -14.84 0.14
C PRO A 367 1.41 -14.35 0.48
N LEU A 368 1.74 -13.07 0.23
CA LEU A 368 3.05 -12.52 0.60
C LEU A 368 3.26 -12.46 2.13
N LEU A 369 2.20 -12.38 2.94
CA LEU A 369 2.33 -12.46 4.40
C LEU A 369 2.86 -13.83 4.84
N ASP A 370 2.35 -14.91 4.25
CA ASP A 370 2.83 -16.26 4.58
C ASP A 370 4.29 -16.44 4.14
N VAL A 371 4.65 -15.92 2.97
CA VAL A 371 6.05 -15.91 2.52
C VAL A 371 6.93 -15.11 3.50
N ALA A 372 6.47 -13.97 4.01
CA ALA A 372 7.21 -13.18 4.99
C ALA A 372 7.41 -13.91 6.32
N ARG A 373 6.41 -14.68 6.76
CA ARG A 373 6.51 -15.58 7.94
C ARG A 373 7.53 -16.70 7.73
N ASP A 374 7.50 -17.34 6.56
CA ASP A 374 8.46 -18.40 6.20
C ASP A 374 9.89 -17.86 6.16
N VAL A 375 10.09 -16.67 5.57
CA VAL A 375 11.37 -15.95 5.57
C VAL A 375 11.83 -15.65 7.00
N ALA A 376 10.93 -15.15 7.87
CA ALA A 376 11.26 -14.89 9.27
C ALA A 376 11.69 -16.19 9.99
N ALA A 377 10.99 -17.29 9.75
CA ALA A 377 11.34 -18.58 10.32
C ALA A 377 12.71 -19.09 9.84
N ALA A 378 13.06 -18.90 8.56
CA ALA A 378 14.35 -19.29 8.00
C ALA A 378 15.53 -18.45 8.55
N VAL A 379 15.29 -17.17 8.82
CA VAL A 379 16.35 -16.26 9.29
C VAL A 379 16.57 -16.34 10.80
N LEU A 380 15.53 -16.62 11.59
CA LEU A 380 15.57 -16.59 13.05
C LEU A 380 15.85 -17.94 13.72
N ARG A 381 15.86 -19.02 12.94
CA ARG A 381 16.34 -20.35 13.37
C ARG A 381 17.88 -20.38 13.31
#